data_5ef9154ac633ead80741928bc8ae6267
#
_entry.id   5ef9154ac633ead80741928bc8ae6267
#
_cell.length_a   1.000
_cell.length_b   1.000
_cell.length_c   1.000
_cell.angle_alpha   90.00
_cell.angle_beta   90.00
_cell.angle_gamma   90.00
#
_symmetry.space_group_name_H-M   'P 1'
#
loop_
_entity.id
_entity.type
_entity.pdbx_description
1 polymer ?
#
loop_
_entity_poly.entity_id
_entity_poly.type
_entity_poly.pdbx_seq_one_letter_code
_entity_poly.pdbx_strand_id
1 'polypeptide(L)'
;LESQNIPGIYGVDTRMITKKLREQGSTLGKIVADTDVAYYDPNEDNLVDQVSCKEVIRYNEGADIKIVLIDCGVKNNIIRCFVNRDVEVIRVPWDYDYSTLEYDGLFISNGPGDPALCIPTINNIKESLKADKPIFGICLGNQLVSLAAGASTFKLKYGHRSHNQPVQLVGTKRCFITSQNHGFAVDDSKLPEGFKTFFTNLNDGTCEGIRHESKPIFTVQFHPEAMGGPVDTEYLFDEFIEEVKKYKKS
;
A
#
# COMPACT_ATOMS: atom_id res chain seq x y z
N LEU A 1 2.16 27.53 1.73
CA LEU A 1 0.82 27.20 1.24
C LEU A 1 0.44 28.10 0.06
N GLU A 2 0.49 29.41 0.23
CA GLU A 2 0.10 30.38 -0.80
C GLU A 2 0.86 30.19 -2.12
N SER A 3 2.19 30.00 -2.07
CA SER A 3 3.04 29.75 -3.26
C SER A 3 2.68 28.48 -4.04
N GLN A 4 1.91 27.57 -3.44
CA GLN A 4 1.46 26.32 -4.03
C GLN A 4 -0.05 26.29 -4.23
N ASN A 5 -0.73 27.43 -4.02
CA ASN A 5 -2.17 27.56 -4.12
C ASN A 5 -2.96 26.58 -3.23
N ILE A 6 -2.43 26.29 -2.04
CA ILE A 6 -3.07 25.41 -1.05
C ILE A 6 -3.87 26.24 -0.07
N PRO A 7 -5.20 26.04 0.05
CA PRO A 7 -6.02 26.78 0.99
C PRO A 7 -5.67 26.45 2.43
N GLY A 8 -5.67 27.47 3.30
CA GLY A 8 -5.44 27.35 4.73
C GLY A 8 -6.64 27.86 5.53
N ILE A 9 -7.00 27.14 6.58
CA ILE A 9 -8.10 27.52 7.48
C ILE A 9 -7.53 27.78 8.87
N TYR A 10 -7.96 28.84 9.50
CA TYR A 10 -7.62 29.18 10.87
C TYR A 10 -8.87 29.62 11.65
N GLY A 11 -8.76 29.73 12.98
CA GLY A 11 -9.86 30.14 13.84
C GLY A 11 -10.93 29.07 14.11
N VAL A 12 -10.67 27.80 13.73
CA VAL A 12 -11.56 26.67 14.03
C VAL A 12 -11.19 26.01 15.38
N ASP A 13 -12.20 25.52 16.10
CA ASP A 13 -11.98 24.75 17.33
C ASP A 13 -11.46 23.34 17.01
N THR A 14 -10.13 23.23 16.82
CA THR A 14 -9.48 21.96 16.51
C THR A 14 -9.63 20.93 17.62
N ARG A 15 -9.75 21.37 18.89
CA ARG A 15 -9.95 20.46 20.02
C ARG A 15 -11.33 19.82 20.00
N MET A 16 -12.37 20.59 19.70
CA MET A 16 -13.74 20.07 19.53
C MET A 16 -13.80 19.07 18.37
N ILE A 17 -13.18 19.39 17.23
CA ILE A 17 -13.08 18.49 16.07
C ILE A 17 -12.38 17.19 16.48
N THR A 18 -11.24 17.26 17.19
CA THR A 18 -10.51 16.09 17.68
C THR A 18 -11.36 15.22 18.61
N LYS A 19 -12.12 15.83 19.53
CA LYS A 19 -13.05 15.09 20.42
C LYS A 19 -14.11 14.36 19.62
N LYS A 20 -14.74 15.04 18.65
CA LYS A 20 -15.76 14.46 17.78
C LYS A 20 -15.22 13.27 16.99
N LEU A 21 -14.04 13.41 16.36
CA LEU A 21 -13.38 12.33 15.63
C LEU A 21 -13.02 11.14 16.54
N ARG A 22 -12.62 11.41 17.79
CA ARG A 22 -12.31 10.35 18.76
C ARG A 22 -13.54 9.56 19.19
N GLU A 23 -14.71 10.21 19.26
CA GLU A 23 -15.97 9.57 19.65
C GLU A 23 -16.60 8.81 18.49
N GLN A 24 -16.65 9.43 17.31
CA GLN A 24 -17.37 8.94 16.15
C GLN A 24 -16.49 8.13 15.17
N GLY A 25 -15.16 8.27 15.21
CA GLY A 25 -14.25 7.76 14.22
C GLY A 25 -14.09 8.70 13.03
N SER A 26 -13.54 8.19 11.94
CA SER A 26 -13.43 8.93 10.68
C SER A 26 -14.83 9.29 10.17
N THR A 27 -15.06 10.55 9.86
CA THR A 27 -16.36 11.08 9.41
C THR A 27 -16.17 12.03 8.25
N LEU A 28 -17.20 12.17 7.42
CA LEU A 28 -17.20 13.10 6.32
C LEU A 28 -17.20 14.55 6.84
N GLY A 29 -16.46 15.41 6.15
CA GLY A 29 -16.39 16.84 6.43
C GLY A 29 -16.42 17.65 5.15
N LYS A 30 -16.90 18.88 5.23
CA LYS A 30 -16.85 19.85 4.14
C LYS A 30 -16.40 21.21 4.65
N ILE A 31 -15.73 21.95 3.79
CA ILE A 31 -15.38 23.35 4.02
C ILE A 31 -16.38 24.20 3.23
N VAL A 32 -17.10 25.04 3.92
CA VAL A 32 -18.07 25.97 3.32
C VAL A 32 -17.51 27.38 3.44
N ALA A 33 -17.22 28.03 2.31
CA ALA A 33 -16.83 29.45 2.25
C ALA A 33 -18.02 30.30 1.85
N ASP A 34 -18.29 30.41 0.56
CA ASP A 34 -19.37 31.30 0.03
C ASP A 34 -20.63 30.48 -0.30
N THR A 35 -20.48 29.26 -0.76
CA THR A 35 -21.59 28.40 -1.20
C THR A 35 -21.48 27.04 -0.53
N ASP A 36 -22.63 26.53 -0.05
CA ASP A 36 -22.69 25.19 0.51
C ASP A 36 -22.49 24.11 -0.58
N VAL A 37 -21.76 23.06 -0.26
CA VAL A 37 -21.47 21.94 -1.15
C VAL A 37 -22.03 20.64 -0.56
N ALA A 38 -22.41 19.71 -1.43
CA ALA A 38 -22.83 18.38 -1.00
C ALA A 38 -21.68 17.64 -0.30
N TYR A 39 -22.01 16.73 0.59
CA TYR A 39 -21.02 15.77 1.10
C TYR A 39 -20.58 14.83 -0.02
N TYR A 40 -19.30 14.55 -0.04
CA TYR A 40 -18.67 13.57 -0.91
C TYR A 40 -18.05 12.47 -0.06
N ASP A 41 -18.41 11.22 -0.30
CA ASP A 41 -17.78 10.08 0.34
C ASP A 41 -16.75 9.45 -0.60
N PRO A 42 -15.45 9.63 -0.33
CA PRO A 42 -14.40 9.06 -1.17
C PRO A 42 -14.32 7.52 -1.13
N ASN A 43 -15.10 6.85 -0.26
CA ASN A 43 -15.15 5.38 -0.24
C ASN A 43 -16.19 4.81 -1.21
N GLU A 44 -17.07 5.63 -1.79
CA GLU A 44 -18.06 5.21 -2.79
C GLU A 44 -17.48 5.18 -4.21
N ASP A 45 -16.37 5.90 -4.43
CA ASP A 45 -15.71 6.01 -5.74
C ASP A 45 -14.43 5.19 -5.80
N ASN A 46 -14.12 4.69 -7.00
CA ASN A 46 -12.81 4.11 -7.28
C ASN A 46 -11.75 5.23 -7.43
N LEU A 47 -11.14 5.60 -6.31
CA LEU A 47 -10.10 6.63 -6.30
C LEU A 47 -8.81 6.17 -7.00
N VAL A 48 -8.56 4.88 -7.08
CA VAL A 48 -7.37 4.33 -7.76
C VAL A 48 -7.41 4.67 -9.25
N ASP A 49 -8.55 4.53 -9.90
CA ASP A 49 -8.70 4.92 -11.31
C ASP A 49 -8.38 6.40 -11.55
N GLN A 50 -8.71 7.27 -10.59
CA GLN A 50 -8.48 8.71 -10.72
C GLN A 50 -7.01 9.11 -10.58
N VAL A 51 -6.18 8.33 -9.87
CA VAL A 51 -4.79 8.67 -9.52
C VAL A 51 -3.74 7.81 -10.22
N SER A 52 -4.13 6.68 -10.77
CA SER A 52 -3.27 5.77 -11.54
C SER A 52 -2.78 6.43 -12.82
N CYS A 53 -1.57 6.08 -13.28
CA CYS A 53 -1.09 6.45 -14.60
C CYS A 53 -2.04 5.91 -15.69
N LYS A 54 -2.05 6.56 -16.85
CA LYS A 54 -2.94 6.16 -17.95
C LYS A 54 -2.21 5.40 -19.05
N GLU A 55 -0.88 5.30 -18.94
CA GLU A 55 -0.01 4.61 -19.89
C GLU A 55 1.14 3.92 -19.17
N VAL A 56 1.79 3.00 -19.85
CA VAL A 56 2.98 2.31 -19.33
C VAL A 56 4.16 3.28 -19.33
N ILE A 57 4.81 3.42 -18.17
CA ILE A 57 5.98 4.30 -18.00
C ILE A 57 7.16 3.45 -17.53
N ARG A 58 8.32 3.63 -18.13
CA ARG A 58 9.54 2.90 -17.76
C ARG A 58 10.54 3.83 -17.09
N TYR A 59 11.22 3.31 -16.10
CA TYR A 59 12.30 3.98 -15.36
C TYR A 59 13.51 3.06 -15.32
N ASN A 60 14.71 3.62 -15.48
CA ASN A 60 15.99 2.90 -15.46
C ASN A 60 16.02 1.73 -16.45
N GLU A 61 15.60 2.00 -17.70
CA GLU A 61 15.54 1.00 -18.77
C GLU A 61 16.90 0.36 -19.03
N GLY A 62 16.90 -0.97 -19.22
CA GLY A 62 18.10 -1.75 -19.49
C GLY A 62 18.81 -2.28 -18.24
N ALA A 63 18.31 -2.01 -17.05
CA ALA A 63 18.79 -2.69 -15.84
C ALA A 63 18.52 -4.20 -15.91
N ASP A 64 19.38 -4.98 -15.26
CA ASP A 64 19.34 -6.45 -15.30
C ASP A 64 18.04 -7.00 -14.65
N ILE A 65 17.59 -6.40 -13.57
CA ILE A 65 16.34 -6.75 -12.87
C ILE A 65 15.20 -5.89 -13.35
N LYS A 66 14.09 -6.50 -13.74
CA LYS A 66 12.88 -5.81 -14.20
C LYS A 66 11.70 -6.15 -13.29
N ILE A 67 11.02 -5.13 -12.79
CA ILE A 67 9.78 -5.30 -12.05
C ILE A 67 8.61 -4.63 -12.77
N VAL A 68 7.45 -5.27 -12.76
CA VAL A 68 6.19 -4.59 -13.03
C VAL A 68 5.72 -3.95 -11.74
N LEU A 69 5.40 -2.65 -11.80
CA LEU A 69 4.81 -1.89 -10.71
C LEU A 69 3.38 -1.52 -11.09
N ILE A 70 2.40 -2.13 -10.42
CA ILE A 70 0.98 -1.74 -10.57
C ILE A 70 0.77 -0.42 -9.84
N ASP A 71 0.36 0.60 -10.59
CA ASP A 71 0.15 1.93 -10.06
C ASP A 71 -1.26 2.13 -9.54
N CYS A 72 -1.43 1.99 -8.25
CA CYS A 72 -2.68 2.31 -7.54
C CYS A 72 -2.68 3.73 -6.93
N GLY A 73 -1.75 4.59 -7.32
CA GLY A 73 -1.49 5.89 -6.72
C GLY A 73 -0.12 5.93 -6.04
N VAL A 74 0.90 5.45 -6.77
CA VAL A 74 2.25 5.22 -6.26
C VAL A 74 2.91 6.51 -5.77
N LYS A 75 3.50 6.48 -4.58
CA LYS A 75 4.40 7.53 -4.13
C LYS A 75 5.71 7.48 -4.92
N ASN A 76 6.15 8.63 -5.41
CA ASN A 76 7.40 8.74 -6.18
C ASN A 76 8.61 8.15 -5.47
N ASN A 77 8.62 8.13 -4.14
CA ASN A 77 9.74 7.57 -3.39
C ASN A 77 9.84 6.05 -3.51
N ILE A 78 8.74 5.33 -3.71
CA ILE A 78 8.77 3.89 -4.01
C ILE A 78 9.55 3.64 -5.31
N ILE A 79 9.26 4.41 -6.36
CA ILE A 79 9.98 4.31 -7.63
C ILE A 79 11.49 4.60 -7.42
N ARG A 80 11.82 5.65 -6.65
CA ARG A 80 13.21 5.99 -6.31
C ARG A 80 13.91 4.86 -5.55
N CYS A 81 13.22 4.20 -4.62
CA CYS A 81 13.78 3.08 -3.86
C CYS A 81 14.23 1.94 -4.80
N PHE A 82 13.48 1.65 -5.86
CA PHE A 82 13.87 0.65 -6.85
C PHE A 82 14.95 1.15 -7.81
N VAL A 83 14.81 2.36 -8.35
CA VAL A 83 15.80 2.94 -9.28
C VAL A 83 17.16 3.09 -8.62
N ASN A 84 17.22 3.52 -7.36
CA ASN A 84 18.47 3.63 -6.60
C ASN A 84 19.14 2.25 -6.31
N ARG A 85 18.42 1.15 -6.51
CA ARG A 85 18.91 -0.24 -6.38
C ARG A 85 19.15 -0.90 -7.73
N ASP A 86 19.26 -0.09 -8.78
CA ASP A 86 19.53 -0.52 -10.17
C ASP A 86 18.47 -1.51 -10.70
N VAL A 87 17.22 -1.21 -10.49
CA VAL A 87 16.06 -1.98 -10.99
C VAL A 87 15.35 -1.20 -12.08
N GLU A 88 15.03 -1.85 -13.20
CA GLU A 88 14.09 -1.33 -14.20
C GLU A 88 12.67 -1.45 -13.66
N VAL A 89 11.94 -0.34 -13.58
CA VAL A 89 10.55 -0.29 -13.14
C VAL A 89 9.64 -0.06 -14.35
N ILE A 90 8.77 -1.03 -14.62
CA ILE A 90 7.71 -0.94 -15.63
C ILE A 90 6.42 -0.59 -14.88
N ARG A 91 6.13 0.71 -14.75
CA ARG A 91 4.92 1.21 -14.10
C ARG A 91 3.74 1.07 -15.06
N VAL A 92 2.70 0.36 -14.64
CA VAL A 92 1.51 0.08 -15.43
C VAL A 92 0.26 0.63 -14.74
N PRO A 93 -0.80 1.01 -15.49
CA PRO A 93 -2.10 1.35 -14.91
C PRO A 93 -2.65 0.26 -13.99
N TRP A 94 -3.50 0.65 -13.04
CA TRP A 94 -4.08 -0.23 -12.01
C TRP A 94 -4.86 -1.44 -12.58
N ASP A 95 -5.46 -1.27 -13.75
CA ASP A 95 -6.29 -2.29 -14.43
C ASP A 95 -5.58 -2.97 -15.61
N TYR A 96 -4.30 -2.64 -15.83
CA TYR A 96 -3.52 -3.11 -16.98
C TYR A 96 -3.28 -4.62 -16.90
N ASP A 97 -3.50 -5.33 -18.03
CA ASP A 97 -3.09 -6.72 -18.20
C ASP A 97 -1.59 -6.79 -18.53
N TYR A 98 -0.80 -7.08 -17.54
CA TYR A 98 0.66 -7.21 -17.65
C TYR A 98 1.14 -8.63 -17.94
N SER A 99 0.25 -9.57 -18.24
CA SER A 99 0.58 -10.99 -18.49
C SER A 99 1.53 -11.18 -19.66
N THR A 100 1.51 -10.28 -20.64
CA THR A 100 2.36 -10.30 -21.84
C THR A 100 3.72 -9.63 -21.66
N LEU A 101 3.95 -8.97 -20.53
CA LEU A 101 5.22 -8.30 -20.25
C LEU A 101 6.26 -9.29 -19.72
N GLU A 102 7.51 -9.07 -20.10
CA GLU A 102 8.67 -9.77 -19.52
C GLU A 102 9.14 -9.00 -18.28
N TYR A 103 9.07 -9.64 -17.11
CA TYR A 103 9.50 -9.08 -15.83
C TYR A 103 9.89 -10.18 -14.84
N ASP A 104 10.73 -9.84 -13.87
CA ASP A 104 11.29 -10.75 -12.90
C ASP A 104 10.53 -10.76 -11.56
N GLY A 105 9.85 -9.66 -11.21
CA GLY A 105 9.06 -9.51 -9.98
C GLY A 105 7.88 -8.57 -10.14
N LEU A 106 6.85 -8.75 -9.32
CA LEU A 106 5.63 -7.94 -9.30
C LEU A 106 5.57 -7.10 -8.03
N PHE A 107 5.37 -5.80 -8.19
CA PHE A 107 5.17 -4.87 -7.09
C PHE A 107 3.80 -4.20 -7.18
N ILE A 108 3.05 -4.19 -6.07
CA ILE A 108 1.76 -3.52 -5.97
C ILE A 108 1.90 -2.31 -5.05
N SER A 109 1.63 -1.12 -5.61
CA SER A 109 1.86 0.13 -4.90
C SER A 109 0.83 0.41 -3.81
N ASN A 110 1.13 1.41 -3.00
CA ASN A 110 0.15 2.09 -2.18
C ASN A 110 -0.92 2.79 -3.03
N GLY A 111 -2.03 3.18 -2.41
CA GLY A 111 -3.09 3.93 -3.07
C GLY A 111 -4.20 4.33 -2.11
N PRO A 112 -5.16 5.16 -2.58
CA PRO A 112 -6.32 5.62 -1.82
C PRO A 112 -7.52 4.67 -1.95
N GLY A 113 -8.51 4.87 -1.09
CA GLY A 113 -9.87 4.31 -1.22
C GLY A 113 -10.07 2.94 -0.62
N ASP A 114 -11.19 2.33 -0.99
CA ASP A 114 -11.55 0.97 -0.59
C ASP A 114 -10.90 -0.05 -1.53
N PRO A 115 -10.07 -0.99 -1.02
CA PRO A 115 -9.43 -2.00 -1.87
C PRO A 115 -10.43 -2.89 -2.62
N ALA A 116 -11.64 -3.10 -2.08
CA ALA A 116 -12.65 -3.94 -2.71
C ALA A 116 -13.16 -3.39 -4.06
N LEU A 117 -12.97 -2.11 -4.33
CA LEU A 117 -13.35 -1.48 -5.62
C LEU A 117 -12.35 -1.76 -6.75
N CYS A 118 -11.16 -2.28 -6.43
CA CYS A 118 -10.09 -2.52 -7.41
C CYS A 118 -10.19 -3.92 -8.04
N ILE A 119 -11.37 -4.33 -8.50
CA ILE A 119 -11.64 -5.69 -9.01
C ILE A 119 -10.69 -6.13 -10.13
N PRO A 120 -10.41 -5.31 -11.18
CA PRO A 120 -9.44 -5.70 -12.22
C PRO A 120 -8.06 -6.02 -11.65
N THR A 121 -7.54 -5.17 -10.77
CA THR A 121 -6.24 -5.38 -10.11
C THR A 121 -6.22 -6.68 -9.29
N ILE A 122 -7.26 -6.92 -8.50
CA ILE A 122 -7.40 -8.14 -7.68
C ILE A 122 -7.38 -9.38 -8.57
N ASN A 123 -8.09 -9.36 -9.70
CA ASN A 123 -8.13 -10.48 -10.65
C ASN A 123 -6.75 -10.73 -11.30
N ASN A 124 -6.05 -9.69 -11.72
CA ASN A 124 -4.71 -9.81 -12.29
C ASN A 124 -3.69 -10.35 -11.27
N ILE A 125 -3.75 -9.87 -10.02
CA ILE A 125 -2.91 -10.39 -8.93
C ILE A 125 -3.25 -11.86 -8.66
N LYS A 126 -4.53 -12.25 -8.65
CA LYS A 126 -4.97 -13.64 -8.43
C LYS A 126 -4.35 -14.61 -9.44
N GLU A 127 -4.25 -14.21 -10.70
CA GLU A 127 -3.55 -15.00 -11.71
C GLU A 127 -2.04 -15.06 -11.41
N SER A 128 -1.43 -13.95 -11.00
CA SER A 128 0.00 -13.91 -10.65
C SER A 128 0.36 -14.77 -9.45
N LEU A 129 -0.55 -14.95 -8.49
CA LEU A 129 -0.35 -15.82 -7.31
C LEU A 129 -0.19 -17.30 -7.66
N LYS A 130 -0.62 -17.73 -8.86
CA LYS A 130 -0.47 -19.11 -9.33
C LYS A 130 0.98 -19.45 -9.68
N ALA A 131 1.77 -18.46 -10.07
CA ALA A 131 3.18 -18.60 -10.37
C ALA A 131 4.03 -18.44 -9.10
N ASP A 132 5.32 -18.83 -9.19
CA ASP A 132 6.29 -18.68 -8.09
C ASP A 132 7.10 -17.36 -8.21
N LYS A 133 6.60 -16.40 -9.01
CA LYS A 133 7.25 -15.11 -9.21
C LYS A 133 7.16 -14.26 -7.93
N PRO A 134 8.25 -13.57 -7.53
CA PRO A 134 8.24 -12.71 -6.35
C PRO A 134 7.19 -11.61 -6.42
N ILE A 135 6.45 -11.42 -5.32
CA ILE A 135 5.41 -10.40 -5.18
C ILE A 135 5.63 -9.62 -3.89
N PHE A 136 5.66 -8.29 -4.00
CA PHE A 136 5.68 -7.38 -2.85
C PHE A 136 4.59 -6.32 -2.97
N GLY A 137 3.82 -6.10 -1.89
CA GLY A 137 2.75 -5.11 -1.83
C GLY A 137 2.88 -4.17 -0.63
N ILE A 138 2.66 -2.87 -0.85
CA ILE A 138 2.72 -1.83 0.21
C ILE A 138 1.35 -1.18 0.38
N CYS A 139 0.87 -1.09 1.62
CA CYS A 139 -0.34 -0.39 2.06
C CYS A 139 -1.58 -0.92 1.32
N LEU A 140 -2.12 -0.21 0.33
CA LEU A 140 -3.19 -0.73 -0.52
C LEU A 140 -2.76 -2.04 -1.21
N GLY A 141 -1.50 -2.15 -1.65
CA GLY A 141 -0.96 -3.36 -2.24
C GLY A 141 -1.00 -4.57 -1.30
N ASN A 142 -0.79 -4.39 0.01
CA ASN A 142 -1.00 -5.44 1.01
C ASN A 142 -2.46 -5.93 1.00
N GLN A 143 -3.41 -5.00 0.97
CA GLN A 143 -4.84 -5.32 0.99
C GLN A 143 -5.27 -6.03 -0.31
N LEU A 144 -4.78 -5.57 -1.47
CA LEU A 144 -5.09 -6.15 -2.78
C LEU A 144 -4.54 -7.57 -2.93
N VAL A 145 -3.29 -7.81 -2.50
CA VAL A 145 -2.71 -9.17 -2.49
C VAL A 145 -3.49 -10.09 -1.55
N SER A 146 -3.89 -9.59 -0.38
CA SER A 146 -4.68 -10.36 0.58
C SER A 146 -6.05 -10.73 0.01
N LEU A 147 -6.76 -9.78 -0.62
CA LEU A 147 -8.04 -10.03 -1.29
C LEU A 147 -7.90 -11.02 -2.46
N ALA A 148 -6.85 -10.88 -3.28
CA ALA A 148 -6.55 -11.78 -4.39
C ALA A 148 -6.26 -13.21 -3.92
N ALA A 149 -5.63 -13.36 -2.75
CA ALA A 149 -5.39 -14.64 -2.11
C ALA A 149 -6.66 -15.26 -1.50
N GLY A 150 -7.71 -14.47 -1.27
CA GLY A 150 -8.99 -14.93 -0.71
C GLY A 150 -9.24 -14.53 0.75
N ALA A 151 -8.41 -13.68 1.33
CA ALA A 151 -8.67 -13.05 2.61
C ALA A 151 -9.72 -11.93 2.49
N SER A 152 -10.08 -11.31 3.60
CA SER A 152 -10.98 -10.17 3.67
C SER A 152 -10.29 -8.94 4.25
N THR A 153 -10.87 -7.77 4.00
CA THR A 153 -10.46 -6.49 4.60
C THR A 153 -11.64 -5.87 5.35
N PHE A 154 -11.33 -5.03 6.33
CA PHE A 154 -12.34 -4.29 7.07
C PHE A 154 -11.91 -2.85 7.30
N LYS A 155 -12.89 -1.95 7.46
CA LYS A 155 -12.64 -0.54 7.74
C LYS A 155 -12.38 -0.34 9.22
N LEU A 156 -11.24 0.25 9.53
CA LEU A 156 -10.89 0.66 10.89
C LEU A 156 -11.72 1.88 11.33
N LYS A 157 -12.07 1.94 12.60
CA LYS A 157 -12.82 3.07 13.15
C LYS A 157 -12.07 4.40 12.97
N TYR A 158 -10.74 4.40 13.21
CA TYR A 158 -9.90 5.59 13.14
C TYR A 158 -8.90 5.54 11.99
N GLY A 159 -8.46 4.34 11.62
CA GLY A 159 -7.29 4.11 10.78
C GLY A 159 -5.98 4.44 11.49
N HIS A 160 -4.86 4.07 10.88
CA HIS A 160 -3.52 4.43 11.37
C HIS A 160 -2.98 5.58 10.54
N ARG A 161 -2.75 6.74 11.15
CA ARG A 161 -2.30 7.97 10.48
C ARG A 161 -1.25 8.68 11.33
N SER A 162 -0.03 8.14 11.31
CA SER A 162 1.11 8.73 12.03
C SER A 162 2.43 8.12 11.58
N HIS A 163 3.54 8.73 12.04
CA HIS A 163 4.90 8.27 11.79
C HIS A 163 5.49 7.48 12.97
N ASN A 164 4.67 7.08 13.95
CA ASN A 164 5.13 6.40 15.17
C ASN A 164 4.27 5.17 15.51
N GLN A 165 3.85 4.43 14.48
CA GLN A 165 3.12 3.18 14.67
C GLN A 165 4.10 2.03 14.93
N PRO A 166 4.06 1.40 16.11
CA PRO A 166 4.94 0.29 16.41
C PRO A 166 4.38 -1.01 15.82
N VAL A 167 5.24 -1.75 15.12
CA VAL A 167 4.90 -3.08 14.60
C VAL A 167 5.92 -4.10 15.07
N GLN A 168 5.49 -5.34 15.24
CA GLN A 168 6.34 -6.48 15.57
C GLN A 168 6.41 -7.45 14.40
N LEU A 169 7.63 -7.90 14.08
CA LEU A 169 7.83 -9.02 13.17
C LEU A 169 7.41 -10.31 13.88
N VAL A 170 6.34 -10.94 13.38
CA VAL A 170 5.72 -12.13 13.98
C VAL A 170 6.73 -13.27 14.14
N GLY A 171 6.67 -13.96 15.27
CA GLY A 171 7.60 -15.04 15.62
C GLY A 171 8.97 -14.58 16.14
N THR A 172 9.18 -13.28 16.28
CA THR A 172 10.43 -12.70 16.81
C THR A 172 10.17 -11.65 17.89
N LYS A 173 11.25 -11.14 18.51
CA LYS A 173 11.19 -9.98 19.42
C LYS A 173 11.52 -8.66 18.72
N ARG A 174 11.66 -8.66 17.39
CA ARG A 174 12.02 -7.46 16.64
C ARG A 174 10.80 -6.57 16.45
N CYS A 175 10.93 -5.33 16.87
CA CYS A 175 9.91 -4.30 16.72
C CYS A 175 10.48 -3.13 15.90
N PHE A 176 9.61 -2.46 15.16
CA PHE A 176 9.97 -1.31 14.33
C PHE A 176 8.96 -0.20 14.58
N ILE A 177 9.41 1.04 14.47
CA ILE A 177 8.51 2.18 14.37
C ILE A 177 8.28 2.46 12.90
N THR A 178 7.02 2.61 12.50
CA THR A 178 6.64 2.74 11.09
C THR A 178 5.80 3.96 10.81
N SER A 179 5.85 4.41 9.56
CA SER A 179 4.94 5.43 9.02
C SER A 179 3.72 4.76 8.42
N GLN A 180 2.53 5.20 8.80
CA GLN A 180 1.26 4.63 8.34
C GLN A 180 0.24 5.71 7.97
N ASN A 181 -0.54 5.45 6.91
CA ASN A 181 -1.69 6.25 6.53
C ASN A 181 -2.71 5.37 5.79
N HIS A 182 -3.53 4.65 6.54
CA HIS A 182 -4.56 3.77 5.98
C HIS A 182 -5.82 3.73 6.85
N GLY A 183 -6.96 3.43 6.22
CA GLY A 183 -8.27 3.30 6.87
C GLY A 183 -8.81 1.88 6.86
N PHE A 184 -8.19 0.96 6.12
CA PHE A 184 -8.56 -0.45 6.04
C PHE A 184 -7.43 -1.32 6.55
N ALA A 185 -7.77 -2.50 7.09
CA ALA A 185 -6.83 -3.53 7.51
C ALA A 185 -7.25 -4.89 6.96
N VAL A 186 -6.31 -5.82 6.88
CA VAL A 186 -6.57 -7.23 6.53
C VAL A 186 -7.10 -7.96 7.75
N ASP A 187 -8.16 -8.74 7.58
CA ASP A 187 -8.65 -9.68 8.59
C ASP A 187 -7.78 -10.95 8.54
N ASP A 188 -6.86 -11.07 9.49
CA ASP A 188 -5.95 -12.22 9.57
C ASP A 188 -6.50 -13.40 10.37
N SER A 189 -7.73 -13.31 10.87
CA SER A 189 -8.41 -14.42 11.55
C SER A 189 -8.70 -15.59 10.61
N LYS A 190 -8.73 -15.36 9.30
CA LYS A 190 -9.05 -16.32 8.23
C LYS A 190 -8.13 -16.13 7.02
N LEU A 191 -6.82 -16.16 7.24
CA LEU A 191 -5.89 -16.12 6.12
C LEU A 191 -6.00 -17.39 5.27
N PRO A 192 -5.87 -17.28 3.94
CA PRO A 192 -5.85 -18.43 3.03
C PRO A 192 -4.67 -19.37 3.32
N GLU A 193 -4.81 -20.62 2.89
CA GLU A 193 -3.77 -21.63 3.03
C GLU A 193 -2.41 -21.13 2.46
N GLY A 194 -1.34 -21.38 3.20
CA GLY A 194 0.02 -20.97 2.86
C GLY A 194 0.35 -19.53 3.25
N PHE A 195 -0.61 -18.70 3.66
CA PHE A 195 -0.34 -17.35 4.15
C PHE A 195 -0.38 -17.27 5.67
N LYS A 196 0.48 -16.42 6.21
CA LYS A 196 0.53 -16.08 7.65
C LYS A 196 0.75 -14.59 7.85
N THR A 197 0.34 -14.09 9.00
CA THR A 197 0.65 -12.73 9.43
C THR A 197 2.16 -12.53 9.50
N PHE A 198 2.65 -11.49 8.87
CA PHE A 198 4.07 -11.15 8.79
C PHE A 198 4.46 -10.12 9.85
N PHE A 199 3.66 -9.07 9.98
CA PHE A 199 3.78 -8.05 11.01
C PHE A 199 2.45 -7.81 11.72
N THR A 200 2.51 -7.44 13.00
CA THR A 200 1.34 -7.10 13.82
C THR A 200 1.56 -5.73 14.47
N ASN A 201 0.54 -4.88 14.48
CA ASN A 201 0.55 -3.61 15.19
C ASN A 201 0.54 -3.84 16.70
N LEU A 202 1.43 -3.18 17.45
CA LEU A 202 1.53 -3.35 18.88
C LEU A 202 0.51 -2.51 19.68
N ASN A 203 -0.18 -1.56 19.04
CA ASN A 203 -1.19 -0.75 19.71
C ASN A 203 -2.55 -1.45 19.78
N ASP A 204 -2.95 -2.16 18.70
CA ASP A 204 -4.31 -2.71 18.59
C ASP A 204 -4.35 -4.14 18.04
N GLY A 205 -3.21 -4.75 17.75
CA GLY A 205 -3.12 -6.13 17.27
C GLY A 205 -3.51 -6.36 15.82
N THR A 206 -3.76 -5.31 15.03
CA THR A 206 -4.13 -5.46 13.61
C THR A 206 -3.00 -6.03 12.77
N CYS A 207 -3.38 -6.73 11.70
CA CYS A 207 -2.45 -7.27 10.70
C CYS A 207 -1.75 -6.13 9.96
N GLU A 208 -0.43 -6.14 9.99
CA GLU A 208 0.43 -5.14 9.34
C GLU A 208 1.21 -5.69 8.13
N GLY A 209 0.81 -6.86 7.66
CA GLY A 209 1.35 -7.52 6.48
C GLY A 209 1.18 -9.02 6.53
N ILE A 210 1.17 -9.65 5.37
CA ILE A 210 1.11 -11.11 5.23
C ILE A 210 2.32 -11.62 4.45
N ARG A 211 2.68 -12.87 4.70
CA ARG A 211 3.76 -13.58 3.98
C ARG A 211 3.32 -14.99 3.64
N HIS A 212 3.65 -15.45 2.43
CA HIS A 212 3.46 -16.85 2.07
C HIS A 212 4.61 -17.70 2.62
N GLU A 213 4.31 -18.92 3.10
CA GLU A 213 5.27 -19.78 3.78
C GLU A 213 6.32 -20.39 2.86
N SER A 214 5.98 -20.64 1.60
CA SER A 214 6.84 -21.32 0.62
C SER A 214 7.11 -20.51 -0.65
N LYS A 215 6.27 -19.54 -1.00
CA LYS A 215 6.45 -18.70 -2.18
C LYS A 215 7.09 -17.36 -1.80
N PRO A 216 7.82 -16.71 -2.70
CA PRO A 216 8.45 -15.40 -2.46
C PRO A 216 7.43 -14.25 -2.50
N ILE A 217 6.39 -14.34 -1.68
CA ILE A 217 5.29 -13.38 -1.61
C ILE A 217 5.22 -12.82 -0.21
N PHE A 218 5.33 -11.49 -0.09
CA PHE A 218 5.10 -10.80 1.18
C PHE A 218 4.57 -9.39 0.97
N THR A 219 3.92 -8.85 1.97
CA THR A 219 3.30 -7.53 1.93
C THR A 219 3.46 -6.83 3.26
N VAL A 220 3.35 -5.50 3.25
CA VAL A 220 3.32 -4.69 4.47
C VAL A 220 2.25 -3.61 4.38
N GLN A 221 1.59 -3.33 5.50
CA GLN A 221 0.55 -2.30 5.58
C GLN A 221 1.14 -0.90 5.76
N PHE A 222 2.30 -0.82 6.38
CA PHE A 222 3.03 0.42 6.60
C PHE A 222 3.86 0.84 5.36
N HIS A 223 4.50 2.00 5.45
CA HIS A 223 5.26 2.62 4.37
C HIS A 223 6.77 2.55 4.62
N PRO A 224 7.49 1.52 4.15
CA PRO A 224 8.94 1.41 4.31
C PRO A 224 9.72 2.46 3.51
N GLU A 225 9.09 3.07 2.49
CA GLU A 225 9.64 4.15 1.67
C GLU A 225 9.52 5.53 2.30
N ALA A 226 9.04 5.65 3.54
CA ALA A 226 8.74 6.93 4.16
C ALA A 226 9.96 7.83 4.27
N MET A 227 9.84 9.07 3.79
CA MET A 227 10.90 10.10 3.88
C MET A 227 10.77 11.01 5.09
N GLY A 228 9.57 11.14 5.66
CA GLY A 228 9.26 12.03 6.78
C GLY A 228 9.18 11.31 8.13
N GLY A 229 9.65 10.08 8.23
CA GLY A 229 9.54 9.24 9.42
C GLY A 229 10.65 8.21 9.51
N PRO A 230 10.45 7.15 10.30
CA PRO A 230 11.45 6.08 10.48
C PRO A 230 11.72 5.36 9.15
N VAL A 231 12.98 5.01 8.93
CA VAL A 231 13.48 4.32 7.73
C VAL A 231 13.93 2.87 8.05
N ASP A 232 13.68 2.41 9.26
CA ASP A 232 14.17 1.10 9.76
C ASP A 232 13.67 -0.10 8.96
N THR A 233 12.59 0.07 8.18
CA THR A 233 11.98 -0.99 7.38
C THR A 233 12.31 -0.91 5.89
N GLU A 234 13.16 0.03 5.46
CA GLU A 234 13.55 0.18 4.05
C GLU A 234 14.25 -1.07 3.49
N TYR A 235 14.87 -1.89 4.36
CA TYR A 235 15.50 -3.17 3.98
C TYR A 235 14.54 -4.14 3.28
N LEU A 236 13.22 -3.96 3.40
CA LEU A 236 12.23 -4.80 2.72
C LEU A 236 12.31 -4.68 1.20
N PHE A 237 12.77 -3.54 0.67
CA PHE A 237 13.07 -3.41 -0.76
C PHE A 237 14.26 -4.30 -1.15
N ASP A 238 15.29 -4.35 -0.31
CA ASP A 238 16.47 -5.21 -0.56
C ASP A 238 16.07 -6.68 -0.48
N GLU A 239 15.24 -7.06 0.51
CA GLU A 239 14.70 -8.42 0.64
C GLU A 239 13.92 -8.83 -0.61
N PHE A 240 13.03 -7.97 -1.13
CA PHE A 240 12.30 -8.25 -2.36
C PHE A 240 13.21 -8.44 -3.56
N ILE A 241 14.20 -7.57 -3.74
CA ILE A 241 15.16 -7.67 -4.85
C ILE A 241 15.99 -8.94 -4.74
N GLU A 242 16.38 -9.37 -3.56
CA GLU A 242 17.08 -10.64 -3.38
C GLU A 242 16.20 -11.86 -3.75
N GLU A 243 14.90 -11.83 -3.43
CA GLU A 243 13.97 -12.87 -3.91
C GLU A 243 13.84 -12.85 -5.45
N VAL A 244 13.79 -11.67 -6.07
CA VAL A 244 13.77 -11.52 -7.53
C VAL A 244 15.04 -12.07 -8.16
N LYS A 245 16.21 -11.80 -7.59
CA LYS A 245 17.51 -12.37 -8.06
C LYS A 245 17.56 -13.89 -7.97
N LYS A 246 17.00 -14.48 -6.90
CA LYS A 246 16.91 -15.93 -6.74
C LYS A 246 16.02 -16.55 -7.80
N TYR A 247 14.82 -15.97 -7.99
CA TYR A 247 13.86 -16.41 -9.02
C TYR A 247 14.48 -16.37 -10.42
N LYS A 248 15.19 -15.30 -10.77
CA LYS A 248 15.82 -15.15 -12.10
C LYS A 248 16.92 -16.16 -12.38
N LYS A 249 17.52 -16.75 -11.35
CA LYS A 249 18.58 -17.79 -11.48
C LYS A 249 18.04 -19.20 -11.49
N SER A 250 16.77 -19.41 -11.14
CA SER A 250 16.09 -20.71 -11.09
C SER A 250 15.53 -21.11 -12.46
#